data_cf1c33cf30c13f5366a025d61ee6ed02
#
_entry.id   cf1c33cf30c13f5366a025d61ee6ed02
#
_cell.length_a   1.000
_cell.length_b   1.000
_cell.length_c   1.000
_cell.angle_alpha   90.00
_cell.angle_beta   90.00
_cell.angle_gamma   90.00
#
_symmetry.space_group_name_H-M   'P 1'
#
loop_
_entity.id
_entity.type
_entity.pdbx_description
1 polymer ?
#
loop_
_entity_poly.entity_id
_entity_poly.type
_entity_poly.pdbx_seq_one_letter_code
_entity_poly.pdbx_strand_id
1 'polypeptide(L)'
;MVKRLLLFSIFGAWLFNTGCSTLEKINNKTAPPPPPPPKMVYPFSDIPYPSGYAFDHGKSFIYEAGSGTVKVGRFIYSGWSDFNGVVNFYQNEMINKGWNLVNAIKHETTILNYEKEGWVCTLMIKSKLGQVFIEIQAGPK
;
A
#
# COMPACT_ATOMS: atom_id res chain seq x y z
N MET A 1 50.50 53.17 31.24
CA MET A 1 51.77 52.53 30.90
C MET A 1 51.51 51.67 29.66
N VAL A 2 51.78 52.20 28.54
CA VAL A 2 52.98 52.08 27.72
C VAL A 2 53.11 50.70 27.04
N LYS A 3 52.94 50.81 25.72
CA LYS A 3 53.75 50.20 24.60
C LYS A 3 53.40 48.74 24.28
N ARG A 4 53.40 48.25 23.07
CA ARG A 4 53.90 48.62 21.71
C ARG A 4 53.19 47.69 20.73
N LEU A 5 52.57 48.16 19.70
CA LEU A 5 53.04 48.29 18.32
C LEU A 5 54.02 47.21 17.84
N LEU A 6 53.58 46.31 16.97
CA LEU A 6 54.38 45.78 15.90
C LEU A 6 53.51 45.30 14.75
N LEU A 7 53.58 46.03 13.69
CA LEU A 7 53.25 45.69 12.31
C LEU A 7 54.14 44.51 11.83
N PHE A 8 53.53 43.46 11.27
CA PHE A 8 54.23 42.68 10.26
C PHE A 8 53.29 42.42 9.07
N SER A 9 53.60 43.20 8.05
CA SER A 9 53.24 42.99 6.67
C SER A 9 54.02 41.77 6.15
N ILE A 10 53.34 40.76 5.62
CA ILE A 10 53.94 39.83 4.66
C ILE A 10 52.87 39.51 3.61
N PHE A 11 53.06 40.13 2.56
CA PHE A 11 53.08 39.79 1.14
C PHE A 11 53.16 38.28 0.92
N GLY A 12 52.23 37.72 0.21
CA GLY A 12 52.36 36.30 -0.17
C GLY A 12 51.25 35.79 -1.07
N ALA A 13 51.46 35.97 -2.35
CA ALA A 13 51.12 35.05 -3.44
C ALA A 13 49.63 34.74 -3.70
N TRP A 14 49.09 35.48 -4.62
CA TRP A 14 48.01 35.09 -5.49
C TRP A 14 48.43 33.87 -6.33
N LEU A 15 47.94 32.71 -6.02
CA LEU A 15 47.92 31.58 -6.93
C LEU A 15 46.52 31.50 -7.55
N PHE A 16 46.44 31.99 -8.77
CA PHE A 16 45.30 31.72 -9.66
C PHE A 16 45.31 30.23 -9.99
N ASN A 17 44.46 29.46 -9.29
CA ASN A 17 44.07 28.16 -9.77
C ASN A 17 42.94 28.34 -10.77
N THR A 18 43.30 28.42 -12.04
CA THR A 18 42.40 28.23 -13.16
C THR A 18 41.98 26.74 -13.17
N GLY A 19 41.01 26.39 -12.37
CA GLY A 19 40.33 25.13 -12.52
C GLY A 19 39.46 25.17 -13.78
N CYS A 20 39.91 24.52 -14.84
CA CYS A 20 39.04 24.15 -15.95
C CYS A 20 37.92 23.27 -15.42
N SER A 21 36.75 23.85 -15.17
CA SER A 21 35.52 23.07 -15.04
C SER A 21 35.14 22.59 -16.45
N THR A 22 35.57 21.39 -16.80
CA THR A 22 34.93 20.61 -17.84
C THR A 22 33.47 20.42 -17.41
N LEU A 23 32.61 21.24 -18.00
CA LEU A 23 31.17 20.97 -17.99
C LEU A 23 30.94 19.64 -18.74
N GLU A 24 31.04 18.53 -18.02
CA GLU A 24 30.44 17.30 -18.49
C GLU A 24 28.96 17.59 -18.70
N LYS A 25 28.59 17.67 -19.98
CA LYS A 25 27.18 17.56 -20.38
C LYS A 25 26.69 16.27 -19.78
N ILE A 26 26.09 16.38 -18.60
CA ILE A 26 25.24 15.31 -18.06
C ILE A 26 24.13 15.15 -19.09
N ASN A 27 24.31 14.19 -19.97
CA ASN A 27 23.26 13.68 -20.82
C ASN A 27 22.23 13.10 -19.85
N ASN A 28 21.27 13.93 -19.44
CA ASN A 28 20.05 13.48 -18.79
C ASN A 28 19.27 12.59 -19.78
N LYS A 29 19.80 11.40 -20.03
CA LYS A 29 18.97 10.31 -20.49
C LYS A 29 18.01 10.07 -19.32
N THR A 30 16.88 10.74 -19.36
CA THR A 30 15.74 10.45 -18.48
C THR A 30 15.58 8.93 -18.50
N ALA A 31 15.89 8.30 -17.37
CA ALA A 31 15.66 6.86 -17.24
C ALA A 31 14.20 6.61 -17.63
N PRO A 32 13.91 5.58 -18.44
CA PRO A 32 12.53 5.28 -18.78
C PRO A 32 11.74 5.18 -17.45
N PRO A 33 10.52 5.70 -17.41
CA PRO A 33 9.71 5.62 -16.20
C PRO A 33 9.67 4.15 -15.75
N PRO A 34 9.73 3.88 -14.43
CA PRO A 34 9.65 2.52 -13.93
C PRO A 34 8.39 1.86 -14.51
N PRO A 35 8.46 0.59 -14.92
CA PRO A 35 7.31 -0.11 -15.45
C PRO A 35 6.16 0.03 -14.45
N PRO A 36 4.92 0.25 -14.93
CA PRO A 36 3.78 0.33 -14.03
C PRO A 36 3.75 -0.95 -13.18
N PRO A 37 3.40 -0.85 -11.89
CA PRO A 37 3.32 -2.02 -11.03
C PRO A 37 2.44 -3.06 -11.70
N PRO A 38 2.80 -4.34 -11.66
CA PRO A 38 2.04 -5.40 -12.31
C PRO A 38 0.59 -5.28 -11.86
N LYS A 39 -0.32 -5.15 -12.83
CA LYS A 39 -1.75 -5.07 -12.59
C LYS A 39 -2.13 -6.39 -11.92
N MET A 40 -2.29 -6.37 -10.61
CA MET A 40 -2.66 -7.56 -9.86
C MET A 40 -4.02 -8.01 -10.39
N VAL A 41 -4.03 -9.07 -11.19
CA VAL A 41 -5.28 -9.69 -11.65
C VAL A 41 -5.88 -10.31 -10.40
N TYR A 42 -6.92 -9.65 -9.89
CA TYR A 42 -7.65 -10.08 -8.71
C TYR A 42 -8.34 -11.43 -9.03
N PRO A 43 -7.87 -12.57 -8.53
CA PRO A 43 -8.45 -13.88 -8.87
C PRO A 43 -9.82 -14.08 -8.24
N PHE A 44 -10.23 -13.19 -7.33
CA PHE A 44 -11.51 -13.19 -6.64
C PHE A 44 -12.34 -11.99 -7.09
N SER A 45 -12.58 -11.85 -8.40
CA SER A 45 -13.31 -10.72 -9.01
C SER A 45 -14.77 -10.61 -8.54
N ASP A 46 -15.28 -11.65 -7.91
CA ASP A 46 -16.61 -11.72 -7.30
C ASP A 46 -16.64 -11.32 -5.82
N ILE A 47 -15.50 -10.99 -5.21
CA ILE A 47 -15.47 -10.38 -3.88
C ILE A 47 -15.40 -8.86 -4.05
N PRO A 48 -16.46 -8.12 -3.68
CA PRO A 48 -16.51 -6.68 -3.86
C PRO A 48 -15.62 -5.95 -2.85
N TYR A 49 -15.23 -4.72 -3.19
CA TYR A 49 -14.63 -3.78 -2.24
C TYR A 49 -15.28 -2.41 -2.40
N PRO A 50 -15.44 -1.63 -1.32
CA PRO A 50 -16.10 -0.33 -1.39
C PRO A 50 -15.28 0.67 -2.21
N SER A 51 -15.96 1.52 -2.97
CA SER A 51 -15.30 2.60 -3.72
C SER A 51 -14.63 3.59 -2.77
N GLY A 52 -13.51 4.16 -3.20
CA GLY A 52 -12.75 5.16 -2.42
C GLY A 52 -11.87 4.58 -1.31
N TYR A 53 -11.77 3.25 -1.21
CA TYR A 53 -10.83 2.60 -0.29
C TYR A 53 -9.46 2.43 -0.93
N ALA A 54 -8.41 2.73 -0.15
CA ALA A 54 -7.03 2.49 -0.54
C ALA A 54 -6.67 1.02 -0.31
N PHE A 55 -6.04 0.40 -1.30
CA PHE A 55 -5.51 -0.95 -1.22
C PHE A 55 -4.07 -0.93 -0.67
N ASP A 56 -3.78 -1.72 0.36
CA ASP A 56 -2.45 -1.85 0.94
C ASP A 56 -1.67 -2.98 0.26
N HIS A 57 -0.86 -2.64 -0.74
CA HIS A 57 -0.04 -3.59 -1.48
C HIS A 57 1.00 -4.31 -0.60
N GLY A 58 1.50 -3.64 0.45
CA GLY A 58 2.53 -4.19 1.32
C GLY A 58 2.04 -5.28 2.27
N LYS A 59 0.72 -5.27 2.56
CA LYS A 59 0.08 -6.23 3.47
C LYS A 59 -0.83 -7.22 2.77
N SER A 60 -1.03 -7.06 1.46
CA SER A 60 -1.86 -7.92 0.63
C SER A 60 -1.01 -8.88 -0.17
N PHE A 61 -1.48 -10.12 -0.32
CA PHE A 61 -0.78 -11.12 -1.11
C PHE A 61 -1.76 -12.14 -1.70
N ILE A 62 -1.30 -12.81 -2.76
CA ILE A 62 -1.93 -14.00 -3.32
C ILE A 62 -0.88 -15.09 -3.29
N TYR A 63 -1.23 -16.22 -2.71
CA TYR A 63 -0.42 -17.41 -2.71
C TYR A 63 -1.04 -18.45 -3.64
N GLU A 64 -0.24 -19.01 -4.53
CA GLU A 64 -0.64 -20.08 -5.44
C GLU A 64 0.18 -21.33 -5.09
N ALA A 65 -0.49 -22.42 -4.75
CA ALA A 65 0.14 -23.71 -4.46
C ALA A 65 -0.03 -24.68 -5.62
N GLY A 66 0.99 -25.53 -5.83
CA GLY A 66 1.00 -26.55 -6.89
C GLY A 66 0.98 -25.96 -8.30
N SER A 67 0.24 -26.55 -9.20
CA SER A 67 0.11 -26.12 -10.60
C SER A 67 -0.84 -24.94 -10.82
N GLY A 68 -0.98 -24.06 -9.84
CA GLY A 68 -1.86 -22.88 -9.93
C GLY A 68 -3.34 -23.17 -9.63
N THR A 69 -3.65 -24.37 -9.13
CA THR A 69 -5.03 -24.80 -8.82
C THR A 69 -5.52 -24.33 -7.46
N VAL A 70 -4.61 -24.10 -6.51
CA VAL A 70 -4.95 -23.61 -5.18
C VAL A 70 -4.48 -22.17 -5.05
N LYS A 71 -5.42 -21.24 -4.88
CA LYS A 71 -5.16 -19.83 -4.67
C LYS A 71 -5.70 -19.42 -3.33
N VAL A 72 -4.87 -18.75 -2.52
CA VAL A 72 -5.27 -18.13 -1.26
C VAL A 72 -4.92 -16.65 -1.38
N GLY A 73 -5.87 -15.79 -1.04
CA GLY A 73 -5.68 -14.35 -1.07
C GLY A 73 -5.92 -13.72 0.28
N ARG A 74 -5.08 -12.74 0.61
CA ARG A 74 -5.29 -11.79 1.71
C ARG A 74 -5.22 -10.39 1.14
N PHE A 75 -6.26 -9.59 1.37
CA PHE A 75 -6.37 -8.24 0.82
C PHE A 75 -6.73 -7.28 1.94
N ILE A 76 -5.99 -6.18 2.01
CA ILE A 76 -6.16 -5.15 3.03
C ILE A 76 -6.57 -3.86 2.34
N TYR A 77 -7.68 -3.30 2.83
CA TYR A 77 -8.19 -2.00 2.39
C TYR A 77 -8.39 -1.08 3.59
N SER A 78 -8.29 0.21 3.37
CA SER A 78 -8.63 1.22 4.38
C SER A 78 -9.27 2.44 3.74
N GLY A 79 -10.21 3.05 4.45
CA GLY A 79 -10.92 4.25 3.97
C GLY A 79 -11.62 4.97 5.10
N TRP A 80 -12.06 6.20 4.84
CA TRP A 80 -12.84 7.00 5.77
C TRP A 80 -14.32 6.86 5.41
N SER A 81 -15.07 6.18 6.26
CA SER A 81 -16.51 6.00 6.05
C SER A 81 -17.20 5.53 7.33
N ASP A 82 -18.53 5.46 7.29
CA ASP A 82 -19.31 4.86 8.36
C ASP A 82 -19.09 3.34 8.43
N PHE A 83 -18.74 2.86 9.61
CA PHE A 83 -18.48 1.44 9.88
C PHE A 83 -19.70 0.55 9.56
N ASN A 84 -20.89 0.96 10.00
CA ASN A 84 -22.10 0.18 9.77
C ASN A 84 -22.47 0.16 8.27
N GLY A 85 -22.23 1.26 7.57
CA GLY A 85 -22.40 1.33 6.12
C GLY A 85 -21.54 0.31 5.39
N VAL A 86 -20.28 0.12 5.82
CA VAL A 86 -19.38 -0.89 5.23
C VAL A 86 -19.84 -2.31 5.54
N VAL A 87 -20.28 -2.58 6.78
CA VAL A 87 -20.80 -3.90 7.14
C VAL A 87 -22.04 -4.23 6.29
N ASN A 88 -22.97 -3.28 6.16
CA ASN A 88 -24.17 -3.46 5.33
C ASN A 88 -23.81 -3.63 3.84
N PHE A 89 -22.82 -2.90 3.34
CA PHE A 89 -22.32 -3.07 1.98
C PHE A 89 -21.93 -4.54 1.73
N TYR A 90 -21.11 -5.12 2.60
CA TYR A 90 -20.70 -6.52 2.41
C TYR A 90 -21.84 -7.51 2.59
N GLN A 91 -22.74 -7.28 3.54
CA GLN A 91 -23.90 -8.15 3.72
C GLN A 91 -24.80 -8.21 2.49
N ASN A 92 -24.91 -7.12 1.75
CA ASN A 92 -25.71 -7.06 0.53
C ASN A 92 -24.91 -7.53 -0.70
N GLU A 93 -23.72 -6.96 -0.93
CA GLU A 93 -22.96 -7.20 -2.15
C GLU A 93 -22.39 -8.62 -2.26
N MET A 94 -22.01 -9.24 -1.15
CA MET A 94 -21.57 -10.64 -1.16
C MET A 94 -22.70 -11.58 -1.60
N ILE A 95 -23.92 -11.37 -1.09
CA ILE A 95 -25.09 -12.14 -1.50
C ILE A 95 -25.39 -11.92 -2.98
N ASN A 96 -25.34 -10.66 -3.45
CA ASN A 96 -25.54 -10.32 -4.86
C ASN A 96 -24.52 -11.00 -5.80
N LYS A 97 -23.33 -11.30 -5.26
CA LYS A 97 -22.27 -12.05 -5.96
C LYS A 97 -22.35 -13.57 -5.79
N GLY A 98 -23.41 -14.08 -5.16
CA GLY A 98 -23.64 -15.50 -4.98
C GLY A 98 -22.92 -16.13 -3.79
N TRP A 99 -22.38 -15.32 -2.88
CA TRP A 99 -21.79 -15.80 -1.64
C TRP A 99 -22.87 -16.00 -0.57
N ASN A 100 -22.83 -17.11 0.16
CA ASN A 100 -23.73 -17.41 1.25
C ASN A 100 -23.07 -17.04 2.58
N LEU A 101 -23.75 -16.25 3.40
CA LEU A 101 -23.26 -15.92 4.75
C LEU A 101 -23.42 -17.16 5.65
N VAL A 102 -22.30 -17.67 6.16
CA VAL A 102 -22.26 -18.82 7.08
C VAL A 102 -22.46 -18.36 8.51
N ASN A 103 -21.73 -17.34 8.93
CA ASN A 103 -21.89 -16.73 10.24
C ASN A 103 -21.40 -15.28 10.28
N ALA A 104 -21.84 -14.55 11.31
CA ALA A 104 -21.41 -13.19 11.58
C ALA A 104 -21.15 -13.02 13.08
N ILE A 105 -19.95 -12.54 13.43
CA ILE A 105 -19.55 -12.19 14.79
C ILE A 105 -19.38 -10.67 14.83
N LYS A 106 -20.16 -10.02 15.69
CA LYS A 106 -20.16 -8.56 15.83
C LYS A 106 -19.60 -8.18 17.21
N HIS A 107 -18.46 -7.57 17.21
CA HIS A 107 -17.79 -6.98 18.38
C HIS A 107 -17.03 -5.72 17.92
N GLU A 108 -15.92 -5.35 18.55
CA GLU A 108 -15.03 -4.27 18.09
C GLU A 108 -14.54 -4.50 16.65
N THR A 109 -14.37 -5.76 16.28
CA THR A 109 -14.17 -6.21 14.91
C THR A 109 -15.39 -7.02 14.50
N THR A 110 -16.01 -6.65 13.39
CA THR A 110 -17.04 -7.50 12.78
C THR A 110 -16.38 -8.51 11.86
N ILE A 111 -16.68 -9.78 12.06
CA ILE A 111 -16.20 -10.89 11.23
C ILE A 111 -17.40 -11.47 10.50
N LEU A 112 -17.32 -11.52 9.17
CA LEU A 112 -18.34 -12.13 8.30
C LEU A 112 -17.68 -13.28 7.55
N ASN A 113 -18.21 -14.49 7.71
CA ASN A 113 -17.72 -15.67 6.99
C ASN A 113 -18.72 -16.07 5.92
N TYR A 114 -18.22 -16.20 4.71
CA TYR A 114 -19.00 -16.56 3.53
C TYR A 114 -18.46 -17.83 2.89
N GLU A 115 -19.34 -18.54 2.18
CA GLU A 115 -18.95 -19.66 1.33
C GLU A 115 -19.62 -19.58 -0.04
N LYS A 116 -18.93 -20.08 -1.06
CA LYS A 116 -19.41 -20.17 -2.43
C LYS A 116 -18.66 -21.28 -3.19
N GLU A 117 -19.36 -22.26 -3.70
CA GLU A 117 -18.81 -23.26 -4.64
C GLU A 117 -17.46 -23.89 -4.23
N GLY A 118 -17.33 -24.29 -2.96
CA GLY A 118 -16.09 -24.87 -2.43
C GLY A 118 -15.04 -23.83 -2.00
N TRP A 119 -15.36 -22.54 -2.01
CA TRP A 119 -14.54 -21.44 -1.53
C TRP A 119 -15.07 -20.87 -0.23
N VAL A 120 -14.19 -20.35 0.57
CA VAL A 120 -14.51 -19.59 1.79
C VAL A 120 -13.93 -18.19 1.69
N CYS A 121 -14.64 -17.23 2.24
CA CYS A 121 -14.20 -15.85 2.36
C CYS A 121 -14.50 -15.32 3.75
N THR A 122 -13.47 -14.90 4.46
CA THR A 122 -13.58 -14.24 5.77
C THR A 122 -13.30 -12.76 5.59
N LEU A 123 -14.24 -11.94 6.03
CA LEU A 123 -14.11 -10.48 6.09
C LEU A 123 -13.96 -10.06 7.55
N MET A 124 -12.91 -9.32 7.85
CA MET A 124 -12.68 -8.70 9.15
C MET A 124 -12.74 -7.18 8.98
N ILE A 125 -13.72 -6.55 9.58
CA ILE A 125 -13.98 -5.12 9.48
C ILE A 125 -13.83 -4.49 10.85
N LYS A 126 -12.97 -3.49 10.98
CA LYS A 126 -12.76 -2.74 12.22
C LYS A 126 -12.68 -1.26 11.95
N SER A 127 -13.08 -0.46 12.92
CA SER A 127 -12.91 0.99 12.89
C SER A 127 -11.92 1.45 13.94
N LYS A 128 -11.08 2.42 13.58
CA LYS A 128 -10.18 3.10 14.50
C LYS A 128 -10.12 4.58 14.14
N LEU A 129 -10.51 5.44 15.08
CA LEU A 129 -10.50 6.90 14.91
C LEU A 129 -11.22 7.38 13.65
N GLY A 130 -12.36 6.74 13.29
CA GLY A 130 -13.16 7.09 12.11
C GLY A 130 -12.67 6.47 10.79
N GLN A 131 -11.49 5.90 10.75
CA GLN A 131 -11.00 5.14 9.62
C GLN A 131 -11.44 3.69 9.73
N VAL A 132 -11.98 3.12 8.65
CA VAL A 132 -12.38 1.72 8.57
C VAL A 132 -11.31 0.93 7.85
N PHE A 133 -10.95 -0.21 8.43
CA PHE A 133 -10.00 -1.18 7.91
C PHE A 133 -10.74 -2.46 7.58
N ILE A 134 -10.48 -2.99 6.40
CA ILE A 134 -11.09 -4.21 5.89
C ILE A 134 -9.98 -5.19 5.57
N GLU A 135 -10.04 -6.36 6.14
CA GLU A 135 -9.20 -7.49 5.77
C GLU A 135 -10.09 -8.57 5.15
N ILE A 136 -9.73 -9.00 3.95
CA ILE A 136 -10.39 -10.05 3.20
C ILE A 136 -9.43 -11.23 3.11
N GLN A 137 -9.86 -12.40 3.54
CA GLN A 137 -9.12 -13.64 3.36
C GLN A 137 -9.99 -14.60 2.57
N ALA A 138 -9.50 -15.12 1.45
CA ALA A 138 -10.23 -16.04 0.59
C ALA A 138 -9.37 -17.21 0.18
N GLY A 139 -9.97 -18.39 0.12
CA GLY A 139 -9.29 -19.63 -0.25
C GLY A 139 -10.27 -20.78 -0.45
N PRO A 140 -9.79 -21.95 -0.88
CA PRO A 140 -10.61 -23.16 -0.96
C PRO A 140 -11.05 -23.62 0.43
N LYS A 141 -12.19 -24.33 0.48
CA LYS A 141 -12.78 -24.92 1.69
C LYS A 141 -12.00 -26.15 2.14
#